data_ce6b5650437c556d5d1dfee33dfaeeb5
#
_entry.id   ce6b5650437c556d5d1dfee33dfaeeb5
#
_cell.length_a   1.000
_cell.length_b   1.000
_cell.length_c   1.000
_cell.angle_alpha   90.00
_cell.angle_beta   90.00
_cell.angle_gamma   90.00
#
_symmetry.space_group_name_H-M   'P 1'
#
loop_
_entity.id
_entity.type
_entity.pdbx_description
1 polymer ?
#
loop_
_entity_poly.entity_id
_entity_poly.type
_entity_poly.pdbx_seq_one_letter_code
_entity_poly.pdbx_strand_id
1 'polypeptide(L)'
;GGWVLKFNPDGSDREIINMGYRNPCDFALNRDGEMFIYDADMEWDMGTPWYRPTRINHGVSGGESGWRATSKKWRKYFPDTIGSVVDVGPGSPTGVITGINAKFPTQYRDAIFLCDWTFATIYSLHLTPEGSSYRGETRTFLTNVNGSLPLTDIDVGPDGHMYFCVGGRKGQSYLYRIRYTGDNSTAL
;
A
#
# COMPACT_ATOMS: atom_id res chain seq x y z
N GLY A 1 -5.01 5.70 16.37
CA GLY A 1 -4.94 5.41 14.94
C GLY A 1 -3.71 6.00 14.30
N GLY A 2 -3.41 5.53 13.10
CA GLY A 2 -2.32 6.08 12.30
C GLY A 2 -2.70 7.41 11.64
N TRP A 3 -1.70 8.19 11.33
CA TRP A 3 -1.80 9.45 10.56
C TRP A 3 -0.59 9.61 9.66
N VAL A 4 -0.71 10.46 8.64
CA VAL A 4 0.41 10.93 7.82
C VAL A 4 0.79 12.32 8.27
N LEU A 5 2.07 12.50 8.59
CA LEU A 5 2.65 13.74 9.05
C LEU A 5 3.67 14.25 8.02
N LYS A 6 3.54 15.50 7.63
CA LYS A 6 4.52 16.24 6.84
C LYS A 6 5.31 17.17 7.75
N PHE A 7 6.60 17.29 7.53
CA PHE A 7 7.47 18.24 8.22
C PHE A 7 8.73 18.51 7.41
N ASN A 8 9.42 19.60 7.73
CA ASN A 8 10.72 19.92 7.11
C ASN A 8 11.81 18.95 7.59
N PRO A 9 12.93 18.80 6.86
CA PRO A 9 14.04 17.93 7.26
C PRO A 9 14.65 18.23 8.64
N ASP A 10 14.50 19.44 9.13
CA ASP A 10 14.92 19.86 10.48
C ASP A 10 13.86 19.58 11.57
N GLY A 11 12.71 19.02 11.19
CA GLY A 11 11.59 18.70 12.06
C GLY A 11 10.64 19.86 12.35
N SER A 12 10.83 21.02 11.71
CA SER A 12 9.90 22.15 11.79
C SER A 12 8.67 21.96 10.89
N ASP A 13 7.71 22.89 11.00
CA ASP A 13 6.49 22.98 10.17
C ASP A 13 5.71 21.68 10.09
N ARG A 14 5.42 21.08 11.24
CA ARG A 14 4.69 19.83 11.34
C ARG A 14 3.22 20.00 11.01
N GLU A 15 2.75 19.24 10.03
CA GLU A 15 1.37 19.25 9.56
C GLU A 15 0.83 17.83 9.47
N ILE A 16 -0.35 17.58 10.04
CA ILE A 16 -1.07 16.32 9.82
C ILE A 16 -1.80 16.44 8.49
N ILE A 17 -1.41 15.63 7.52
CA ILE A 17 -2.02 15.63 6.19
C ILE A 17 -3.36 14.88 6.21
N ASN A 18 -3.37 13.67 6.79
CA ASN A 18 -4.57 12.86 6.90
C ASN A 18 -4.44 11.83 8.05
N MET A 19 -5.55 11.21 8.42
CA MET A 19 -5.60 10.32 9.58
C MET A 19 -6.67 9.22 9.44
N GLY A 20 -6.87 8.45 10.51
CA GLY A 20 -7.93 7.45 10.59
C GLY A 20 -7.52 6.08 10.05
N TYR A 21 -6.24 5.77 10.10
CA TYR A 21 -5.68 4.46 9.75
C TYR A 21 -5.50 3.58 10.99
N ARG A 22 -5.53 2.26 10.78
CA ARG A 22 -5.21 1.31 11.85
C ARG A 22 -3.70 1.25 12.09
N ASN A 23 -2.97 0.84 11.07
CA ASN A 23 -1.51 0.67 11.11
C ASN A 23 -0.96 0.82 9.70
N PRO A 24 -0.91 2.04 9.16
CA PRO A 24 -0.32 2.28 7.85
C PRO A 24 1.18 2.06 7.96
N CYS A 25 1.74 1.30 7.04
CA CYS A 25 3.17 1.02 7.03
C CYS A 25 3.90 1.94 6.05
N ASP A 26 3.31 2.10 4.85
CA ASP A 26 3.93 2.84 3.77
C ASP A 26 2.88 3.42 2.81
N PHE A 27 3.32 4.30 1.90
CA PHE A 27 2.50 4.91 0.86
C PHE A 27 3.31 5.17 -0.41
N ALA A 28 2.62 5.33 -1.54
CA ALA A 28 3.22 5.81 -2.77
C ALA A 28 2.39 6.96 -3.37
N LEU A 29 3.04 7.78 -4.19
CA LEU A 29 2.39 8.80 -4.99
C LEU A 29 2.21 8.28 -6.42
N ASN A 30 1.02 8.47 -7.01
CA ASN A 30 0.81 8.21 -8.43
C ASN A 30 1.43 9.32 -9.31
N ARG A 31 1.25 9.26 -10.64
CA ARG A 31 1.77 10.29 -11.56
C ARG A 31 1.22 11.68 -11.30
N ASP A 32 0.01 11.77 -10.78
CA ASP A 32 -0.68 13.02 -10.50
C ASP A 32 -0.27 13.62 -9.16
N GLY A 33 0.57 12.92 -8.39
CA GLY A 33 1.01 13.31 -7.06
C GLY A 33 0.02 12.94 -5.95
N GLU A 34 -1.01 12.14 -6.26
CA GLU A 34 -1.99 11.67 -5.28
C GLU A 34 -1.44 10.51 -4.46
N MET A 35 -1.70 10.54 -3.16
CA MET A 35 -1.16 9.60 -2.19
C MET A 35 -2.05 8.37 -2.02
N PHE A 36 -1.46 7.18 -2.04
CA PHE A 36 -2.14 5.91 -1.77
C PHE A 36 -1.45 5.16 -0.65
N ILE A 37 -2.19 4.85 0.41
CA ILE A 37 -1.69 4.30 1.66
C ILE A 37 -2.23 2.89 1.82
N TYR A 38 -1.35 1.92 2.11
CA TYR A 38 -1.74 0.55 2.41
C TYR A 38 -1.89 0.37 3.92
N ASP A 39 -3.15 0.21 4.37
CA ASP A 39 -3.52 0.11 5.78
C ASP A 39 -3.83 -1.33 6.18
N ALA A 40 -3.48 -1.69 7.40
CA ALA A 40 -3.65 -3.03 7.95
C ALA A 40 -5.12 -3.41 8.15
N ASP A 41 -5.38 -4.70 8.12
CA ASP A 41 -6.65 -5.31 8.46
C ASP A 41 -6.95 -5.23 9.96
N MET A 42 -8.12 -5.68 10.32
CA MET A 42 -8.53 -5.79 11.70
C MET A 42 -9.37 -7.05 11.91
N GLU A 43 -8.83 -7.89 12.77
CA GLU A 43 -9.32 -9.24 13.00
C GLU A 43 -10.45 -9.28 14.02
N TRP A 44 -10.49 -8.32 14.93
CA TRP A 44 -11.49 -8.24 15.99
C TRP A 44 -11.63 -6.81 16.55
N ASP A 45 -12.71 -6.54 17.25
CA ASP A 45 -12.98 -5.27 17.91
C ASP A 45 -13.72 -5.47 19.24
N MET A 46 -13.14 -5.02 20.36
CA MET A 46 -13.75 -5.07 21.69
C MET A 46 -14.41 -6.42 22.04
N GLY A 47 -13.71 -7.53 21.78
CA GLY A 47 -14.20 -8.89 22.06
C GLY A 47 -15.20 -9.43 21.05
N THR A 48 -15.44 -8.73 19.94
CA THR A 48 -16.25 -9.19 18.82
C THR A 48 -15.38 -9.56 17.62
N PRO A 49 -15.64 -10.64 16.89
CA PRO A 49 -14.87 -11.10 15.73
C PRO A 49 -15.22 -10.30 14.46
N TRP A 50 -15.22 -8.98 14.55
CA TRP A 50 -15.53 -8.13 13.40
C TRP A 50 -14.28 -7.92 12.56
N TYR A 51 -14.22 -8.64 11.47
CA TYR A 51 -13.14 -8.52 10.49
C TYR A 51 -13.35 -7.29 9.59
N ARG A 52 -12.25 -6.59 9.33
CA ARG A 52 -12.13 -5.61 8.25
C ARG A 52 -10.86 -5.91 7.46
N PRO A 53 -10.93 -5.92 6.13
CA PRO A 53 -9.78 -6.25 5.29
C PRO A 53 -8.69 -5.19 5.36
N THR A 54 -7.47 -5.56 4.96
CA THR A 54 -6.45 -4.60 4.55
C THR A 54 -7.02 -3.80 3.38
N ARG A 55 -6.63 -2.53 3.27
CA ARG A 55 -7.26 -1.62 2.32
C ARG A 55 -6.30 -0.58 1.79
N ILE A 56 -6.55 -0.11 0.59
CA ILE A 56 -5.86 1.04 0.03
C ILE A 56 -6.75 2.27 0.20
N ASN A 57 -6.18 3.31 0.81
CA ASN A 57 -6.85 4.57 1.02
C ASN A 57 -6.23 5.65 0.13
N HIS A 58 -7.06 6.51 -0.44
CA HIS A 58 -6.64 7.75 -1.06
C HIS A 58 -6.39 8.78 0.04
N GLY A 59 -5.14 9.15 0.24
CA GLY A 59 -4.69 10.00 1.33
C GLY A 59 -4.81 11.49 1.03
N VAL A 60 -6.03 11.98 0.92
CA VAL A 60 -6.28 13.40 0.65
C VAL A 60 -6.01 14.29 1.86
N SER A 61 -5.60 15.54 1.63
CA SER A 61 -5.37 16.51 2.70
C SER A 61 -6.64 16.78 3.50
N GLY A 62 -6.54 16.71 4.83
CA GLY A 62 -7.66 16.82 5.75
C GLY A 62 -8.53 15.56 5.84
N GLY A 63 -8.18 14.49 5.12
CA GLY A 63 -8.96 13.25 5.05
C GLY A 63 -8.94 12.43 6.33
N GLU A 64 -10.04 11.71 6.58
CA GLU A 64 -10.23 10.80 7.70
C GLU A 64 -10.74 9.45 7.19
N SER A 65 -9.94 8.39 7.39
CA SER A 65 -10.24 7.04 6.87
C SER A 65 -11.04 6.15 7.83
N GLY A 66 -11.49 6.68 8.96
CA GLY A 66 -12.53 6.10 9.81
C GLY A 66 -12.10 5.04 10.81
N TRP A 67 -10.80 4.74 10.96
CA TRP A 67 -10.39 3.79 11.98
C TRP A 67 -10.40 4.41 13.39
N ARG A 68 -10.91 3.67 14.35
CA ARG A 68 -10.92 4.03 15.78
C ARG A 68 -10.49 2.84 16.63
N ALA A 69 -9.78 3.12 17.70
CA ALA A 69 -9.21 2.11 18.62
C ALA A 69 -10.23 1.37 19.48
N THR A 70 -11.51 1.66 19.36
CA THR A 70 -12.61 1.04 20.11
C THR A 70 -13.74 0.68 19.15
N SER A 71 -14.82 0.11 19.65
CA SER A 71 -16.03 -0.23 18.85
C SER A 71 -16.67 0.94 18.09
N LYS A 72 -16.14 2.14 18.24
CA LYS A 72 -16.60 3.36 17.55
C LYS A 72 -15.99 3.52 16.15
N LYS A 73 -15.92 2.45 15.38
CA LYS A 73 -15.47 2.53 13.99
C LYS A 73 -16.54 3.20 13.14
N TRP A 74 -16.12 4.22 12.41
CA TRP A 74 -16.97 4.88 11.46
C TRP A 74 -17.20 3.98 10.25
N ARG A 75 -18.42 3.92 9.82
CA ARG A 75 -18.79 3.13 8.66
C ARG A 75 -18.57 3.94 7.39
N LYS A 76 -18.33 3.27 6.26
CA LYS A 76 -18.07 3.90 4.94
C LYS A 76 -19.16 4.89 4.50
N TYR A 77 -20.37 4.79 5.03
CA TYR A 77 -21.49 5.67 4.70
C TYR A 77 -21.57 6.94 5.57
N PHE A 78 -20.69 7.12 6.52
CA PHE A 78 -20.63 8.38 7.27
C PHE A 78 -19.95 9.45 6.40
N PRO A 79 -20.53 10.66 6.30
CA PRO A 79 -20.03 11.73 5.44
C PRO A 79 -18.61 12.19 5.82
N ASP A 80 -18.20 11.99 7.07
CA ASP A 80 -16.90 12.38 7.58
C ASP A 80 -15.82 11.31 7.34
N THR A 81 -16.16 10.19 6.71
CA THR A 81 -15.23 9.09 6.47
C THR A 81 -15.00 8.88 4.98
N ILE A 82 -13.75 8.96 4.56
CA ILE A 82 -13.36 8.62 3.19
C ILE A 82 -13.24 7.10 3.10
N GLY A 83 -13.99 6.51 2.15
CA GLY A 83 -13.91 5.08 1.88
C GLY A 83 -12.57 4.65 1.29
N SER A 84 -12.26 3.35 1.37
CA SER A 84 -11.11 2.77 0.68
C SER A 84 -11.30 2.81 -0.83
N VAL A 85 -10.21 2.96 -1.57
CA VAL A 85 -10.16 2.82 -3.03
C VAL A 85 -10.39 1.36 -3.42
N VAL A 86 -9.85 0.43 -2.64
CA VAL A 86 -10.07 -1.01 -2.75
C VAL A 86 -9.79 -1.70 -1.41
N ASP A 87 -10.57 -2.72 -1.10
CA ASP A 87 -10.30 -3.66 -0.02
C ASP A 87 -9.50 -4.84 -0.60
N VAL A 88 -8.33 -5.16 -0.03
CA VAL A 88 -7.42 -6.18 -0.57
C VAL A 88 -7.69 -7.58 0.02
N GLY A 89 -8.02 -7.65 1.30
CA GLY A 89 -8.29 -8.90 2.00
C GLY A 89 -7.48 -9.06 3.28
N PRO A 90 -7.34 -10.27 3.81
CA PRO A 90 -6.47 -10.51 4.96
C PRO A 90 -5.01 -10.30 4.57
N GLY A 91 -4.19 -9.80 5.50
CA GLY A 91 -2.78 -9.60 5.21
C GLY A 91 -2.05 -8.73 6.22
N SER A 92 -0.77 -8.52 5.96
CA SER A 92 0.10 -7.62 6.70
C SER A 92 0.79 -6.67 5.73
N PRO A 93 0.24 -5.47 5.51
CA PRO A 93 0.85 -4.44 4.69
C PRO A 93 2.27 -4.10 5.11
N THR A 94 3.16 -3.97 4.14
CA THR A 94 4.54 -3.49 4.33
C THR A 94 4.88 -2.46 3.26
N GLY A 95 5.91 -2.66 2.43
CA GLY A 95 6.37 -1.68 1.44
C GLY A 95 5.36 -1.38 0.35
N VAL A 96 5.35 -0.13 -0.10
CA VAL A 96 4.50 0.39 -1.18
C VAL A 96 5.34 1.25 -2.12
N ILE A 97 5.33 0.98 -3.41
CA ILE A 97 6.06 1.78 -4.39
C ILE A 97 5.28 1.98 -5.70
N THR A 98 5.46 3.12 -6.34
CA THR A 98 4.98 3.35 -7.71
C THR A 98 5.90 2.71 -8.74
N GLY A 99 5.31 2.22 -9.84
CA GLY A 99 6.06 1.67 -10.97
C GLY A 99 6.62 2.70 -11.95
N ILE A 100 6.48 4.00 -11.70
CA ILE A 100 6.74 5.09 -12.66
C ILE A 100 8.13 4.99 -13.30
N ASN A 101 9.17 4.68 -12.52
CA ASN A 101 10.55 4.58 -12.98
C ASN A 101 10.99 3.14 -13.32
N ALA A 102 10.08 2.18 -13.25
CA ALA A 102 10.42 0.80 -13.51
C ALA A 102 10.51 0.51 -15.02
N LYS A 103 11.53 -0.23 -15.42
CA LYS A 103 11.67 -0.80 -16.77
C LYS A 103 10.75 -2.00 -16.96
N PHE A 104 9.46 -1.72 -16.92
CA PHE A 104 8.38 -2.68 -17.11
C PHE A 104 7.40 -2.15 -18.18
N PRO A 105 6.56 -3.01 -18.77
CA PRO A 105 5.50 -2.57 -19.67
C PRO A 105 4.60 -1.50 -19.04
N THR A 106 4.03 -0.63 -19.86
CA THR A 106 3.26 0.55 -19.44
C THR A 106 2.22 0.26 -18.36
N GLN A 107 1.51 -0.85 -18.48
CA GLN A 107 0.52 -1.25 -17.47
C GLN A 107 1.06 -1.38 -16.05
N TYR A 108 2.35 -1.67 -15.89
CA TYR A 108 3.01 -1.77 -14.58
C TYR A 108 3.65 -0.45 -14.15
N ARG A 109 3.98 0.42 -15.10
CA ARG A 109 4.51 1.76 -14.78
C ARG A 109 3.46 2.69 -14.19
N ASP A 110 2.20 2.48 -14.52
CA ASP A 110 1.09 3.22 -13.95
C ASP A 110 0.46 2.53 -12.71
N ALA A 111 1.00 1.37 -12.35
CA ALA A 111 0.58 0.63 -11.16
C ALA A 111 1.33 1.06 -9.90
N ILE A 112 0.72 0.82 -8.76
CA ILE A 112 1.35 0.87 -7.43
C ILE A 112 1.54 -0.57 -6.97
N PHE A 113 2.72 -0.90 -6.45
CA PHE A 113 3.05 -2.23 -5.94
C PHE A 113 2.95 -2.25 -4.43
N LEU A 114 2.33 -3.31 -3.90
CA LEU A 114 1.95 -3.46 -2.51
C LEU A 114 2.51 -4.78 -1.98
N CYS A 115 3.34 -4.74 -0.97
CA CYS A 115 3.88 -5.93 -0.34
C CYS A 115 2.98 -6.43 0.79
N ASP A 116 2.71 -7.74 0.80
CA ASP A 116 2.06 -8.45 1.90
C ASP A 116 3.03 -9.44 2.54
N TRP A 117 3.33 -9.20 3.82
CA TRP A 117 4.26 -10.02 4.60
C TRP A 117 3.69 -11.41 4.91
N THR A 118 2.40 -11.49 5.21
CA THR A 118 1.74 -12.73 5.68
C THR A 118 1.57 -13.74 4.56
N PHE A 119 1.09 -13.29 3.40
CA PHE A 119 0.78 -14.17 2.26
C PHE A 119 1.89 -14.20 1.20
N ALA A 120 3.04 -13.58 1.48
CA ALA A 120 4.19 -13.61 0.59
C ALA A 120 3.86 -13.16 -0.84
N THR A 121 3.06 -12.10 -0.95
CA THR A 121 2.52 -11.62 -2.22
C THR A 121 2.85 -10.16 -2.45
N ILE A 122 3.29 -9.83 -3.65
CA ILE A 122 3.30 -8.47 -4.16
C ILE A 122 2.09 -8.31 -5.08
N TYR A 123 1.22 -7.36 -4.76
CA TYR A 123 0.11 -6.99 -5.63
C TYR A 123 0.50 -5.82 -6.51
N SER A 124 -0.05 -5.75 -7.72
CA SER A 124 -0.10 -4.53 -8.52
C SER A 124 -1.49 -3.92 -8.42
N LEU A 125 -1.57 -2.68 -7.98
CA LEU A 125 -2.79 -1.89 -7.89
C LEU A 125 -2.92 -1.04 -9.16
N HIS A 126 -4.03 -1.20 -9.84
CA HIS A 126 -4.39 -0.42 -11.02
C HIS A 126 -5.52 0.55 -10.67
N LEU A 127 -5.28 1.83 -10.89
CA LEU A 127 -6.17 2.91 -10.50
C LEU A 127 -6.97 3.40 -11.70
N THR A 128 -8.26 3.65 -11.49
CA THR A 128 -9.15 4.33 -12.46
C THR A 128 -9.78 5.54 -11.77
N PRO A 129 -9.65 6.75 -12.31
CA PRO A 129 -10.33 7.93 -11.75
C PRO A 129 -11.84 7.71 -11.61
N GLU A 130 -12.39 8.09 -10.47
CA GLU A 130 -13.82 7.97 -10.17
C GLU A 130 -14.27 9.16 -9.31
N GLY A 131 -14.99 10.10 -9.91
CA GLY A 131 -15.38 11.34 -9.25
C GLY A 131 -14.17 12.18 -8.84
N SER A 132 -14.08 12.51 -7.55
CA SER A 132 -12.94 13.22 -6.95
C SER A 132 -11.88 12.28 -6.33
N SER A 133 -11.96 11.00 -6.64
CA SER A 133 -11.05 9.98 -6.11
C SER A 133 -10.77 8.92 -7.19
N TYR A 134 -10.50 7.69 -6.77
CA TYR A 134 -10.17 6.58 -7.64
C TYR A 134 -10.89 5.32 -7.18
N ARG A 135 -11.11 4.42 -8.14
CA ARG A 135 -11.39 3.02 -7.90
C ARG A 135 -10.14 2.20 -8.21
N GLY A 136 -9.79 1.27 -7.34
CA GLY A 136 -8.65 0.39 -7.48
C GLY A 136 -9.04 -1.04 -7.84
N GLU A 137 -8.17 -1.69 -8.60
CA GLU A 137 -8.17 -3.14 -8.85
C GLU A 137 -6.79 -3.69 -8.48
N THR A 138 -6.74 -4.68 -7.59
CA THR A 138 -5.49 -5.38 -7.26
C THR A 138 -5.36 -6.67 -8.04
N ARG A 139 -4.14 -6.93 -8.54
CA ARG A 139 -3.78 -8.18 -9.21
C ARG A 139 -2.53 -8.75 -8.57
N THR A 140 -2.41 -10.07 -8.47
CA THR A 140 -1.18 -10.71 -8.02
C THR A 140 -0.08 -10.47 -9.06
N PHE A 141 0.98 -9.76 -8.65
CA PHE A 141 2.17 -9.52 -9.46
C PHE A 141 3.24 -10.59 -9.23
N LEU A 142 3.48 -10.90 -7.97
CA LEU A 142 4.41 -11.95 -7.56
C LEU A 142 3.85 -12.64 -6.33
N THR A 143 3.96 -13.96 -6.28
CA THR A 143 3.66 -14.73 -5.07
C THR A 143 4.63 -15.88 -4.92
N ASN A 144 4.87 -16.29 -3.69
CA ASN A 144 5.68 -17.46 -3.41
C ASN A 144 4.79 -18.72 -3.44
N VAL A 145 5.20 -19.73 -4.20
CA VAL A 145 4.48 -21.02 -4.30
C VAL A 145 5.03 -22.08 -3.35
N ASN A 146 6.24 -21.86 -2.81
CA ASN A 146 6.91 -22.86 -1.97
C ASN A 146 7.62 -22.18 -0.78
N GLY A 147 7.00 -22.26 0.39
CA GLY A 147 7.61 -21.78 1.64
C GLY A 147 7.22 -20.35 2.05
N SER A 148 8.04 -19.72 2.86
CA SER A 148 7.82 -18.39 3.39
C SER A 148 8.65 -17.33 2.64
N LEU A 149 8.03 -16.23 2.26
CA LEU A 149 8.69 -15.08 1.67
C LEU A 149 8.15 -13.81 2.36
N PRO A 150 8.54 -13.54 3.60
CA PRO A 150 8.01 -12.40 4.37
C PRO A 150 8.54 -11.08 3.80
N LEU A 151 7.77 -10.51 2.89
CA LEU A 151 8.08 -9.26 2.21
C LEU A 151 8.05 -8.10 3.19
N THR A 152 9.12 -7.31 3.25
CA THR A 152 9.24 -6.19 4.18
C THR A 152 9.25 -4.83 3.49
N ASP A 153 9.81 -4.77 2.29
CA ASP A 153 9.91 -3.53 1.54
C ASP A 153 10.13 -3.77 0.05
N ILE A 154 9.89 -2.77 -0.79
CA ILE A 154 10.09 -2.79 -2.24
C ILE A 154 10.48 -1.40 -2.74
N ASP A 155 11.43 -1.35 -3.69
CA ASP A 155 11.83 -0.11 -4.35
C ASP A 155 12.23 -0.32 -5.81
N VAL A 156 12.27 0.76 -6.59
CA VAL A 156 12.77 0.76 -7.97
C VAL A 156 14.19 1.33 -7.97
N GLY A 157 15.15 0.50 -8.32
CA GLY A 157 16.55 0.89 -8.39
C GLY A 157 16.85 1.85 -9.55
N PRO A 158 18.00 2.51 -9.52
CA PRO A 158 18.42 3.45 -10.58
C PRO A 158 18.61 2.77 -11.94
N ASP A 159 18.73 1.46 -11.97
CA ASP A 159 18.76 0.64 -13.18
C ASP A 159 17.36 0.32 -13.74
N GLY A 160 16.30 0.77 -13.04
CA GLY A 160 14.89 0.55 -13.40
C GLY A 160 14.36 -0.84 -13.09
N HIS A 161 15.12 -1.68 -12.38
CA HIS A 161 14.62 -2.94 -11.87
C HIS A 161 13.95 -2.75 -10.50
N MET A 162 13.00 -3.62 -10.17
CA MET A 162 12.44 -3.63 -8.83
C MET A 162 13.30 -4.49 -7.90
N TYR A 163 13.49 -4.01 -6.70
CA TYR A 163 14.18 -4.70 -5.61
C TYR A 163 13.24 -4.83 -4.44
N PHE A 164 13.20 -6.01 -3.83
CA PHE A 164 12.42 -6.20 -2.62
C PHE A 164 13.22 -6.94 -1.56
N CYS A 165 12.95 -6.57 -0.31
CA CYS A 165 13.53 -7.19 0.86
C CYS A 165 12.59 -8.23 1.44
N VAL A 166 13.17 -9.31 1.96
CA VAL A 166 12.45 -10.26 2.80
C VAL A 166 13.16 -10.39 4.13
N GLY A 167 12.38 -10.51 5.17
CA GLY A 167 12.91 -10.68 6.51
C GLY A 167 11.80 -10.94 7.52
N GLY A 168 12.16 -11.51 8.63
CA GLY A 168 11.18 -11.82 9.65
C GLY A 168 11.82 -12.36 10.91
N ARG A 169 10.99 -12.54 11.90
CA ARG A 169 11.38 -12.95 13.25
C ARG A 169 12.24 -14.20 13.20
N LYS A 170 13.55 -14.05 13.50
CA LYS A 170 14.56 -15.12 13.54
C LYS A 170 14.79 -15.86 12.21
N GLY A 171 14.27 -15.32 11.09
CA GLY A 171 14.54 -15.83 9.74
C GLY A 171 15.74 -15.17 9.10
N GLN A 172 16.30 -15.81 8.08
CA GLN A 172 17.33 -15.20 7.24
C GLN A 172 16.69 -14.14 6.34
N SER A 173 17.37 -12.99 6.20
CA SER A 173 16.93 -11.91 5.32
C SER A 173 17.61 -12.02 3.96
N TYR A 174 16.90 -11.56 2.93
CA TYR A 174 17.37 -11.56 1.55
C TYR A 174 16.96 -10.26 0.84
N LEU A 175 17.74 -9.88 -0.17
CA LEU A 175 17.41 -8.87 -1.16
C LEU A 175 17.24 -9.56 -2.51
N TYR A 176 16.08 -9.37 -3.13
CA TYR A 176 15.75 -9.91 -4.44
C TYR A 176 15.60 -8.80 -5.48
N ARG A 177 15.86 -9.14 -6.73
CA ARG A 177 15.66 -8.26 -7.87
C ARG A 177 14.68 -8.88 -8.85
N ILE A 178 13.68 -8.09 -9.29
CA ILE A 178 12.75 -8.45 -10.35
C ILE A 178 13.14 -7.70 -11.62
N ARG A 179 13.30 -8.44 -12.71
CA ARG A 179 13.61 -7.92 -14.04
C ARG A 179 12.54 -8.44 -15.03
N TYR A 180 12.01 -7.53 -15.84
CA TYR A 180 11.17 -7.95 -16.96
C TYR A 180 12.04 -8.59 -18.05
N THR A 181 11.58 -9.71 -18.61
CA THR A 181 12.27 -10.47 -19.66
C THR A 181 11.40 -10.76 -20.87
N GLY A 182 10.19 -10.20 -20.94
CA GLY A 182 9.30 -10.36 -22.07
C GLY A 182 9.60 -9.39 -23.23
N ASP A 183 8.81 -9.48 -24.31
CA ASP A 183 9.02 -8.75 -25.56
C ASP A 183 8.33 -7.38 -25.62
N ASN A 184 7.49 -7.04 -24.64
CA ASN A 184 6.80 -5.74 -24.62
C ASN A 184 7.78 -4.60 -24.35
N SER A 185 7.54 -3.44 -24.94
CA SER A 185 8.34 -2.25 -24.73
C SER A 185 8.37 -1.86 -23.25
N THR A 186 9.57 -1.58 -22.75
CA THR A 186 9.85 -1.05 -21.40
C THR A 186 10.43 0.37 -21.47
N ALA A 187 10.35 1.04 -22.62
CA ALA A 187 10.82 2.41 -22.78
C ALA A 187 10.05 3.35 -21.84
N LEU A 188 10.79 4.21 -21.11
CA LEU A 188 10.26 5.23 -20.18
C LEU A 188 9.71 6.42 -20.96
#